data_1e4e5e4bf2085f289982fd9bbea49f2d
#
_entry.id   1e4e5e4bf2085f289982fd9bbea49f2d
#
_cell.length_a   1.000
_cell.length_b   1.000
_cell.length_c   1.000
_cell.angle_alpha   90.00
_cell.angle_beta   90.00
_cell.angle_gamma   90.00
#
_symmetry.space_group_name_H-M   'P 1'
#
loop_
_entity.id
_entity.type
_entity.pdbx_description
1 polymer ?
#
loop_
_entity_poly.entity_id
_entity_poly.type
_entity_poly.pdbx_seq_one_letter_code
_entity_poly.pdbx_strand_id
1 'polypeptide(L)'
;MNSIEKDSYFCSKVSQLRQEVNRDAIEHILLEILDYVITHYALKFPNGTLRLLELEIYYRGANYAGESTHGDELQTNRCGKLYDHRKGGTRKGFDVVLSQGKDYYLSCLVKGTVCEDEVLFKQGMSYDKCQAFAGVENLSEYKPIALAPLDEPTIGPVLHSKRIGLTNESDKDAILRSLNCSYLEPQSKDFNLLYKYKGYQKTEFFKAEMKLRRVNPQQATDLSKLLLGYVEKASIAEFFNQAGSQD
;
A
#
# COMPACT_ATOMS: atom_id res chain seq x y z
N MET A 1 -1.13 -23.94 -4.84
CA MET A 1 -2.00 -22.76 -4.64
C MET A 1 -1.61 -22.13 -3.32
N ASN A 2 -1.18 -20.88 -3.32
CA ASN A 2 -0.69 -20.18 -2.12
C ASN A 2 -1.83 -19.58 -1.29
N SER A 3 -1.53 -18.97 -0.12
CA SER A 3 -2.54 -18.44 0.80
C SER A 3 -3.38 -17.34 0.17
N ILE A 4 -2.78 -16.40 -0.57
CA ILE A 4 -3.50 -15.29 -1.21
C ILE A 4 -4.35 -15.76 -2.40
N GLU A 5 -3.94 -16.79 -3.13
CA GLU A 5 -4.76 -17.39 -4.20
C GLU A 5 -6.00 -18.14 -3.68
N LYS A 6 -6.04 -18.44 -2.40
CA LYS A 6 -7.19 -19.05 -1.70
C LYS A 6 -8.02 -18.02 -0.93
N ASP A 7 -7.54 -16.79 -0.85
CA ASP A 7 -8.22 -15.71 -0.15
C ASP A 7 -9.45 -15.27 -0.94
N SER A 8 -10.62 -15.51 -0.37
CA SER A 8 -11.91 -15.28 -1.05
C SER A 8 -12.16 -13.80 -1.33
N TYR A 9 -11.77 -12.90 -0.42
CA TYR A 9 -11.92 -11.46 -0.63
C TYR A 9 -11.01 -10.99 -1.76
N PHE A 10 -9.72 -11.32 -1.69
CA PHE A 10 -8.75 -10.95 -2.74
C PHE A 10 -9.18 -11.49 -4.11
N CYS A 11 -9.54 -12.77 -4.21
CA CYS A 11 -9.97 -13.39 -5.46
C CYS A 11 -11.24 -12.74 -6.03
N SER A 12 -12.20 -12.40 -5.17
CA SER A 12 -13.42 -11.69 -5.57
C SER A 12 -13.10 -10.32 -6.16
N LYS A 13 -12.21 -9.53 -5.51
CA LYS A 13 -11.80 -8.21 -5.99
C LYS A 13 -11.03 -8.30 -7.32
N VAL A 14 -10.14 -9.28 -7.48
CA VAL A 14 -9.42 -9.50 -8.74
C VAL A 14 -10.40 -9.91 -9.87
N SER A 15 -11.40 -10.73 -9.57
CA SER A 15 -12.43 -11.09 -10.54
C SER A 15 -13.26 -9.88 -10.97
N GLN A 16 -13.68 -9.03 -10.02
CA GLN A 16 -14.39 -7.78 -10.29
C GLN A 16 -13.52 -6.83 -11.14
N LEU A 17 -12.26 -6.64 -10.77
CA LEU A 17 -11.29 -5.81 -11.49
C LEU A 17 -11.17 -6.18 -12.98
N ARG A 18 -11.13 -7.47 -13.29
CA ARG A 18 -10.98 -7.97 -14.66
C ARG A 18 -12.22 -7.79 -15.53
N GLN A 19 -13.39 -7.66 -14.93
CA GLN A 19 -14.68 -7.48 -15.62
C GLN A 19 -15.06 -6.00 -15.75
N GLU A 20 -14.50 -5.13 -14.90
CA GLU A 20 -14.84 -3.72 -14.87
C GLU A 20 -14.33 -2.99 -16.12
N VAL A 21 -15.11 -2.03 -16.63
CA VAL A 21 -14.79 -1.23 -17.83
C VAL A 21 -14.69 0.26 -17.51
N ASN A 22 -15.25 0.69 -16.39
CA ASN A 22 -15.19 2.08 -15.95
C ASN A 22 -13.85 2.35 -15.25
N ARG A 23 -13.12 3.35 -15.72
CA ARG A 23 -11.78 3.67 -15.19
C ARG A 23 -11.81 4.00 -13.71
N ASP A 24 -12.74 4.85 -13.26
CA ASP A 24 -12.79 5.27 -11.85
C ASP A 24 -13.15 4.09 -10.95
N ALA A 25 -14.04 3.19 -11.41
CA ALA A 25 -14.37 1.97 -10.70
C ALA A 25 -13.16 1.00 -10.63
N ILE A 26 -12.39 0.87 -11.72
CA ILE A 26 -11.15 0.10 -11.73
C ILE A 26 -10.15 0.66 -10.71
N GLU A 27 -9.93 1.97 -10.69
CA GLU A 27 -9.01 2.61 -9.76
C GLU A 27 -9.47 2.46 -8.31
N HIS A 28 -10.78 2.49 -8.04
CA HIS A 28 -11.33 2.21 -6.73
C HIS A 28 -11.09 0.76 -6.27
N ILE A 29 -11.34 -0.22 -7.16
CA ILE A 29 -11.08 -1.65 -6.86
C ILE A 29 -9.57 -1.88 -6.63
N LEU A 30 -8.72 -1.24 -7.41
CA LEU A 30 -7.26 -1.32 -7.20
C LEU A 30 -6.86 -0.80 -5.83
N LEU A 31 -7.47 0.29 -5.38
CA LEU A 31 -7.21 0.84 -4.06
C LEU A 31 -7.69 -0.10 -2.94
N GLU A 32 -8.86 -0.72 -3.09
CA GLU A 32 -9.36 -1.72 -2.14
C GLU A 32 -8.42 -2.94 -2.05
N ILE A 33 -7.90 -3.42 -3.19
CA ILE A 33 -6.91 -4.51 -3.23
C ILE A 33 -5.62 -4.09 -2.51
N LEU A 34 -5.15 -2.87 -2.78
CA LEU A 34 -3.93 -2.33 -2.19
C LEU A 34 -4.03 -2.23 -0.67
N ASP A 35 -5.15 -1.67 -0.17
CA ASP A 35 -5.43 -1.54 1.26
C ASP A 35 -5.55 -2.91 1.95
N TYR A 36 -6.18 -3.85 1.27
CA TYR A 36 -6.30 -5.21 1.79
C TYR A 36 -4.92 -5.88 1.90
N VAL A 37 -4.11 -5.80 0.86
CA VAL A 37 -2.77 -6.40 0.87
C VAL A 37 -1.88 -5.77 1.94
N ILE A 38 -1.86 -4.45 2.06
CA ILE A 38 -0.98 -3.74 2.99
C ILE A 38 -1.36 -3.96 4.47
N THR A 39 -2.62 -4.30 4.75
CA THR A 39 -3.13 -4.50 6.11
C THR A 39 -3.21 -5.96 6.53
N HIS A 40 -3.32 -6.91 5.59
CA HIS A 40 -3.55 -8.34 5.88
C HIS A 40 -2.34 -9.22 5.58
N TYR A 41 -1.33 -8.71 4.90
CA TYR A 41 -0.18 -9.51 4.46
C TYR A 41 1.16 -8.91 4.88
N ALA A 42 2.17 -9.77 4.94
CA ALA A 42 3.56 -9.43 5.15
C ALA A 42 4.45 -10.24 4.21
N LEU A 43 5.71 -9.86 4.09
CA LEU A 43 6.73 -10.65 3.40
C LEU A 43 7.45 -11.53 4.42
N LYS A 44 7.25 -12.85 4.32
CA LYS A 44 7.87 -13.86 5.20
C LYS A 44 9.01 -14.57 4.47
N PHE A 45 10.15 -14.62 5.12
CA PHE A 45 11.39 -15.25 4.64
C PHE A 45 11.94 -16.19 5.71
N PRO A 46 12.89 -17.09 5.37
CA PRO A 46 13.54 -17.96 6.37
C PRO A 46 14.19 -17.19 7.52
N ASN A 47 14.75 -16.01 7.23
CA ASN A 47 15.53 -15.21 8.17
C ASN A 47 14.78 -14.01 8.75
N GLY A 48 13.50 -13.85 8.48
CA GLY A 48 12.71 -12.77 9.06
C GLY A 48 11.44 -12.42 8.31
N THR A 49 10.70 -11.47 8.88
CA THR A 49 9.43 -10.96 8.33
C THR A 49 9.53 -9.46 8.16
N LEU A 50 9.04 -8.96 7.02
CA LEU A 50 8.89 -7.55 6.73
C LEU A 50 7.40 -7.22 6.61
N ARG A 51 6.89 -6.34 7.47
CA ARG A 51 5.54 -5.82 7.37
C ARG A 51 5.49 -4.73 6.29
N LEU A 52 4.39 -4.66 5.56
CA LEU A 52 4.21 -3.72 4.47
C LEU A 52 3.82 -2.35 5.02
N LEU A 53 4.63 -1.32 4.72
CA LEU A 53 4.38 0.05 5.18
C LEU A 53 3.79 0.93 4.07
N GLU A 54 4.37 0.85 2.88
CA GLU A 54 3.99 1.71 1.76
C GLU A 54 4.08 0.93 0.45
N LEU A 55 2.99 0.95 -0.32
CA LEU A 55 2.87 0.25 -1.59
C LEU A 55 2.34 1.18 -2.68
N GLU A 56 2.73 0.94 -3.93
CA GLU A 56 2.10 1.48 -5.14
C GLU A 56 1.57 0.31 -5.97
N ILE A 57 0.29 0.35 -6.39
CA ILE A 57 -0.29 -0.71 -7.21
C ILE A 57 -0.23 -0.38 -8.70
N TYR A 58 0.02 -1.38 -9.51
CA TYR A 58 0.12 -1.32 -10.96
C TYR A 58 -0.74 -2.41 -11.57
N TYR A 59 -1.58 -2.03 -12.53
CA TYR A 59 -2.46 -2.94 -13.24
C TYR A 59 -2.45 -2.66 -14.73
N ARG A 60 -2.50 -3.72 -15.53
CA ARG A 60 -2.75 -3.69 -16.97
C ARG A 60 -3.60 -4.89 -17.34
N GLY A 61 -4.75 -4.63 -17.94
CA GLY A 61 -5.71 -5.64 -18.36
C GLY A 61 -6.43 -5.23 -19.63
N ALA A 62 -7.43 -5.99 -20.04
CA ALA A 62 -8.16 -5.74 -21.29
C ALA A 62 -8.80 -4.33 -21.35
N ASN A 63 -9.30 -3.85 -20.21
CA ASN A 63 -10.05 -2.59 -20.12
C ASN A 63 -9.26 -1.45 -19.44
N TYR A 64 -7.97 -1.66 -19.15
CA TYR A 64 -7.11 -0.67 -18.49
C TYR A 64 -5.68 -0.78 -19.02
N ALA A 65 -5.23 0.24 -19.73
CA ALA A 65 -3.95 0.22 -20.45
C ALA A 65 -2.73 0.10 -19.51
N GLY A 66 -2.75 0.74 -18.32
CA GLY A 66 -1.70 0.65 -17.30
C GLY A 66 -0.30 0.86 -17.87
N GLU A 67 -0.07 1.99 -18.56
CA GLU A 67 1.17 2.24 -19.34
C GLU A 67 2.44 2.20 -18.50
N SER A 68 2.32 2.42 -17.18
CA SER A 68 3.43 2.35 -16.24
C SER A 68 3.80 0.91 -15.83
N THR A 69 3.08 -0.10 -16.33
CA THR A 69 3.35 -1.53 -16.07
C THR A 69 4.45 -2.01 -17.01
N HIS A 70 5.49 -2.68 -16.48
CA HIS A 70 6.63 -3.16 -17.29
C HIS A 70 6.24 -4.21 -18.33
N GLY A 71 5.20 -5.02 -18.06
CA GLY A 71 4.74 -6.05 -18.98
C GLY A 71 5.68 -7.25 -19.13
N ASP A 72 6.52 -7.51 -18.11
CA ASP A 72 7.39 -8.67 -18.07
C ASP A 72 6.58 -9.93 -17.72
N GLU A 73 6.86 -11.05 -18.38
CA GLU A 73 6.22 -12.34 -18.10
C GLU A 73 6.38 -12.79 -16.65
N LEU A 74 7.46 -12.36 -15.97
CA LEU A 74 7.67 -12.63 -14.55
C LEU A 74 6.67 -11.93 -13.64
N GLN A 75 5.91 -10.95 -14.15
CA GLN A 75 4.82 -10.27 -13.45
C GLN A 75 3.45 -10.95 -13.66
N THR A 76 3.40 -12.09 -14.37
CA THR A 76 2.16 -12.84 -14.62
C THR A 76 2.17 -14.19 -13.96
N ASN A 77 1.00 -14.67 -13.51
CA ASN A 77 0.80 -16.03 -12.96
C ASN A 77 1.81 -16.44 -11.88
N ARG A 78 2.25 -15.48 -11.08
CA ARG A 78 3.25 -15.66 -10.00
C ARG A 78 2.80 -15.03 -8.69
N CYS A 79 1.54 -15.07 -8.39
CA CYS A 79 0.93 -14.43 -7.24
C CYS A 79 1.68 -14.75 -5.94
N GLY A 80 2.03 -13.73 -5.18
CA GLY A 80 2.78 -13.81 -3.94
C GLY A 80 4.31 -13.93 -4.09
N LYS A 81 4.84 -13.99 -5.32
CA LYS A 81 6.29 -13.99 -5.58
C LYS A 81 6.83 -12.58 -5.79
N LEU A 82 8.16 -12.47 -5.73
CA LEU A 82 8.87 -11.22 -5.89
C LEU A 82 9.35 -11.07 -7.34
N TYR A 83 9.36 -9.82 -7.80
CA TYR A 83 9.89 -9.41 -9.10
C TYR A 83 10.81 -8.21 -8.93
N ASP A 84 12.05 -8.29 -9.46
CA ASP A 84 12.99 -7.18 -9.42
C ASP A 84 12.57 -6.07 -10.38
N HIS A 85 12.02 -4.99 -9.85
CA HIS A 85 11.68 -3.81 -10.63
C HIS A 85 12.95 -3.12 -11.17
N ARG A 86 13.97 -2.98 -10.32
CA ARG A 86 15.32 -2.54 -10.66
C ARG A 86 16.32 -3.18 -9.72
N LYS A 87 17.38 -3.76 -10.28
CA LYS A 87 18.38 -4.54 -9.52
C LYS A 87 19.49 -3.71 -8.88
N GLY A 88 19.64 -2.43 -9.28
CA GLY A 88 20.77 -1.64 -8.78
C GLY A 88 20.53 -0.13 -8.78
N GLY A 89 21.51 0.60 -8.24
CA GLY A 89 21.52 2.04 -8.13
C GLY A 89 20.63 2.57 -7.01
N THR A 90 20.42 3.87 -6.99
CA THR A 90 19.61 4.57 -5.96
C THR A 90 18.10 4.32 -6.08
N ARG A 91 17.66 3.70 -7.17
CA ARG A 91 16.24 3.42 -7.47
C ARG A 91 15.95 1.92 -7.52
N LYS A 92 16.82 1.09 -6.94
CA LYS A 92 16.54 -0.35 -6.82
C LYS A 92 15.25 -0.60 -6.06
N GLY A 93 14.49 -1.60 -6.49
CA GLY A 93 13.20 -1.91 -5.91
C GLY A 93 12.63 -3.21 -6.44
N PHE A 94 11.55 -3.65 -5.84
CA PHE A 94 10.89 -4.89 -6.20
C PHE A 94 9.37 -4.76 -6.07
N ASP A 95 8.70 -5.59 -6.86
CA ASP A 95 7.26 -5.76 -6.82
C ASP A 95 6.90 -7.07 -6.12
N VAL A 96 5.77 -7.07 -5.43
CA VAL A 96 5.04 -8.28 -5.09
C VAL A 96 4.04 -8.54 -6.21
N VAL A 97 4.17 -9.66 -6.91
CA VAL A 97 3.27 -10.04 -7.99
C VAL A 97 1.94 -10.50 -7.40
N LEU A 98 0.84 -10.00 -7.93
CA LEU A 98 -0.52 -10.35 -7.53
C LEU A 98 -1.33 -11.00 -8.66
N SER A 99 -0.77 -11.09 -9.86
CA SER A 99 -1.40 -11.74 -11.02
C SER A 99 -1.55 -13.24 -10.80
N GLN A 100 -2.76 -13.74 -11.03
CA GLN A 100 -3.13 -15.17 -10.94
C GLN A 100 -3.26 -15.82 -12.31
N GLY A 101 -3.04 -15.08 -13.39
CA GLY A 101 -3.14 -15.54 -14.79
C GLY A 101 -2.11 -14.85 -15.67
N LYS A 102 -2.10 -15.21 -16.96
CA LYS A 102 -1.16 -14.66 -17.95
C LYS A 102 -1.77 -13.53 -18.80
N ASP A 103 -3.03 -13.27 -18.65
CA ASP A 103 -3.83 -12.35 -19.44
C ASP A 103 -3.93 -10.94 -18.85
N TYR A 104 -3.29 -10.71 -17.70
CA TYR A 104 -3.20 -9.40 -17.05
C TYR A 104 -1.96 -9.30 -16.17
N TYR A 105 -1.58 -8.06 -15.89
CA TYR A 105 -0.51 -7.71 -14.95
C TYR A 105 -1.12 -7.02 -13.74
N LEU A 106 -0.82 -7.52 -12.55
CA LEU A 106 -1.18 -6.90 -11.28
C LEU A 106 -0.03 -7.09 -10.32
N SER A 107 0.53 -6.00 -9.81
CA SER A 107 1.63 -6.03 -8.85
C SER A 107 1.62 -4.82 -7.93
N CYS A 108 2.27 -4.96 -6.77
CA CYS A 108 2.53 -3.87 -5.86
C CYS A 108 4.03 -3.61 -5.75
N LEU A 109 4.48 -2.42 -6.15
CA LEU A 109 5.83 -1.94 -5.89
C LEU A 109 5.96 -1.60 -4.41
N VAL A 110 6.92 -2.22 -3.73
CA VAL A 110 7.18 -1.99 -2.31
C VAL A 110 8.03 -0.74 -2.13
N LYS A 111 7.46 0.29 -1.52
CA LYS A 111 8.09 1.59 -1.27
C LYS A 111 8.64 1.74 0.14
N GLY A 112 8.12 0.96 1.06
CA GLY A 112 8.55 0.95 2.45
C GLY A 112 8.08 -0.30 3.17
N THR A 113 8.86 -0.72 4.16
CA THR A 113 8.57 -1.86 5.04
C THR A 113 8.91 -1.54 6.48
N VAL A 114 8.45 -2.40 7.39
CA VAL A 114 8.85 -2.38 8.82
C VAL A 114 9.45 -3.73 9.15
N CYS A 115 10.63 -3.69 9.77
CA CYS A 115 11.34 -4.85 10.27
C CYS A 115 11.49 -4.73 11.77
N GLU A 116 10.82 -5.60 12.53
CA GLU A 116 10.71 -5.43 13.97
C GLU A 116 10.15 -4.03 14.29
N ASP A 117 10.94 -3.15 14.92
CA ASP A 117 10.58 -1.76 15.24
C ASP A 117 11.25 -0.74 14.30
N GLU A 118 12.05 -1.21 13.30
CA GLU A 118 12.71 -0.33 12.36
C GLU A 118 11.85 -0.04 11.13
N VAL A 119 11.58 1.23 10.89
CA VAL A 119 10.84 1.72 9.73
C VAL A 119 11.77 1.99 8.56
N LEU A 120 11.61 1.23 7.48
CA LEU A 120 12.40 1.31 6.26
C LEU A 120 11.60 2.03 5.16
N PHE A 121 11.70 3.37 5.10
CA PHE A 121 10.86 4.14 4.15
C PHE A 121 11.47 4.38 2.79
N LYS A 122 12.62 3.86 2.52
CA LYS A 122 13.22 3.96 1.19
C LYS A 122 13.11 2.60 0.51
N GLN A 123 12.58 2.60 -0.70
CA GLN A 123 12.46 1.42 -1.55
C GLN A 123 13.75 0.58 -1.58
N GLY A 124 14.92 1.23 -1.70
CA GLY A 124 16.22 0.55 -1.68
C GLY A 124 16.56 -0.11 -0.35
N MET A 125 16.18 0.48 0.79
CA MET A 125 16.40 -0.14 2.12
C MET A 125 15.53 -1.40 2.29
N SER A 126 14.26 -1.33 1.87
CA SER A 126 13.37 -2.49 1.84
C SER A 126 13.90 -3.60 0.93
N TYR A 127 14.45 -3.22 -0.23
CA TYR A 127 15.07 -4.15 -1.17
C TYR A 127 16.26 -4.89 -0.52
N ASP A 128 17.22 -4.15 0.08
CA ASP A 128 18.40 -4.73 0.72
C ASP A 128 18.03 -5.67 1.88
N LYS A 129 17.04 -5.28 2.66
CA LYS A 129 16.56 -6.10 3.77
C LYS A 129 15.90 -7.38 3.28
N CYS A 130 15.10 -7.30 2.20
CA CYS A 130 14.51 -8.47 1.55
C CYS A 130 15.58 -9.43 1.02
N GLN A 131 16.62 -8.92 0.34
CA GLN A 131 17.72 -9.74 -0.15
C GLN A 131 18.41 -10.48 1.00
N ALA A 132 18.73 -9.77 2.08
CA ALA A 132 19.37 -10.35 3.26
C ALA A 132 18.49 -11.46 3.89
N PHE A 133 17.19 -11.26 3.99
CA PHE A 133 16.26 -12.23 4.57
C PHE A 133 16.01 -13.43 3.65
N ALA A 134 15.97 -13.20 2.34
CA ALA A 134 15.78 -14.22 1.32
C ALA A 134 17.06 -15.03 1.03
N GLY A 135 18.23 -14.47 1.34
CA GLY A 135 19.53 -15.11 1.05
C GLY A 135 19.81 -15.18 -0.46
N VAL A 136 19.36 -14.21 -1.25
CA VAL A 136 19.54 -14.17 -2.71
C VAL A 136 20.07 -12.81 -3.17
N GLU A 137 20.79 -12.78 -4.29
CA GLU A 137 21.23 -11.52 -4.89
C GLU A 137 20.14 -10.82 -5.69
N ASN A 138 19.25 -11.60 -6.32
CA ASN A 138 18.13 -11.10 -7.08
C ASN A 138 16.82 -11.64 -6.49
N LEU A 139 15.90 -10.78 -6.12
CA LEU A 139 14.65 -11.21 -5.48
C LEU A 139 13.75 -12.05 -6.40
N SER A 140 13.83 -11.86 -7.72
CA SER A 140 13.14 -12.71 -8.71
C SER A 140 13.64 -14.18 -8.71
N GLU A 141 14.80 -14.44 -8.13
CA GLU A 141 15.36 -15.79 -7.97
C GLU A 141 14.83 -16.50 -6.72
N TYR A 142 14.24 -15.77 -5.80
CA TYR A 142 13.60 -16.34 -4.62
C TYR A 142 12.37 -17.16 -5.03
N LYS A 143 12.49 -18.49 -5.02
CA LYS A 143 11.46 -19.42 -5.52
C LYS A 143 10.23 -19.55 -4.64
N PRO A 144 10.36 -19.53 -3.28
CA PRO A 144 9.19 -19.60 -2.41
C PRO A 144 8.25 -18.42 -2.60
N ILE A 145 7.03 -18.54 -2.08
CA ILE A 145 6.10 -17.44 -2.00
C ILE A 145 6.48 -16.59 -0.79
N ALA A 146 6.76 -15.31 -1.05
CA ALA A 146 7.14 -14.38 0.00
C ALA A 146 5.93 -13.75 0.69
N LEU A 147 4.85 -13.46 -0.07
CA LEU A 147 3.65 -12.84 0.48
C LEU A 147 2.85 -13.86 1.29
N ALA A 148 2.69 -13.63 2.58
CA ALA A 148 1.99 -14.50 3.50
C ALA A 148 1.02 -13.70 4.39
N PRO A 149 -0.12 -14.27 4.80
CA PRO A 149 -1.07 -13.57 5.66
C PRO A 149 -0.42 -13.25 7.02
N LEU A 150 -0.84 -12.14 7.59
CA LEU A 150 -0.65 -11.84 9.00
C LEU A 150 -1.59 -12.73 9.84
N ASP A 151 -1.18 -13.05 11.05
CA ASP A 151 -2.04 -13.78 12.00
C ASP A 151 -3.25 -12.93 12.41
N GLU A 152 -3.03 -11.60 12.52
CA GLU A 152 -4.06 -10.59 12.71
C GLU A 152 -3.80 -9.40 11.76
N PRO A 153 -4.85 -8.89 11.06
CA PRO A 153 -4.74 -7.68 10.26
C PRO A 153 -4.31 -6.49 11.10
N THR A 154 -3.57 -5.56 10.50
CA THR A 154 -3.21 -4.32 11.19
C THR A 154 -4.42 -3.41 11.35
N ILE A 155 -4.56 -2.83 12.54
CA ILE A 155 -5.60 -1.86 12.86
C ILE A 155 -4.96 -0.47 12.91
N GLY A 156 -5.26 0.35 11.90
CA GLY A 156 -4.74 1.72 11.82
C GLY A 156 -5.20 2.40 10.54
N PRO A 157 -5.04 3.72 10.43
CA PRO A 157 -5.42 4.43 9.23
C PRO A 157 -4.51 4.05 8.08
N VAL A 158 -5.12 3.87 6.91
CA VAL A 158 -4.42 3.79 5.62
C VAL A 158 -4.62 5.12 4.90
N LEU A 159 -3.53 5.75 4.50
CA LEU A 159 -3.55 6.99 3.74
C LEU A 159 -3.26 6.75 2.28
N HIS A 160 -3.89 7.52 1.43
CA HIS A 160 -3.76 7.41 -0.02
C HIS A 160 -3.07 8.63 -0.62
N SER A 161 -2.34 8.40 -1.71
CA SER A 161 -1.74 9.48 -2.49
C SER A 161 -1.53 9.04 -3.95
N LYS A 162 -1.18 10.02 -4.79
CA LYS A 162 -0.75 9.75 -6.16
C LYS A 162 0.61 9.04 -6.14
N ARG A 163 0.84 8.19 -7.15
CA ARG A 163 2.15 7.57 -7.39
C ARG A 163 3.18 8.65 -7.73
N ILE A 164 4.44 8.44 -7.33
CA ILE A 164 5.51 9.42 -7.52
C ILE A 164 6.43 8.99 -8.65
N GLY A 165 6.79 9.96 -9.50
CA GLY A 165 7.81 9.77 -10.55
C GLY A 165 7.29 9.12 -11.81
N LEU A 166 5.97 9.07 -12.02
CA LEU A 166 5.37 8.69 -13.29
C LEU A 166 5.38 9.87 -14.28
N THR A 167 5.69 9.56 -15.53
CA THR A 167 5.71 10.53 -16.64
C THR A 167 4.49 10.42 -17.54
N ASN A 168 3.79 9.27 -17.50
CA ASN A 168 2.60 9.05 -18.33
C ASN A 168 1.42 9.86 -17.80
N GLU A 169 0.85 10.69 -18.65
CA GLU A 169 -0.27 11.57 -18.28
C GLU A 169 -1.49 10.80 -17.78
N SER A 170 -1.78 9.64 -18.39
CA SER A 170 -2.91 8.80 -18.02
C SER A 170 -2.81 8.19 -16.61
N ASP A 171 -1.59 8.00 -16.09
CA ASP A 171 -1.35 7.26 -14.84
C ASP A 171 -0.95 8.17 -13.67
N LYS A 172 -0.45 9.39 -13.94
CA LYS A 172 0.13 10.25 -12.91
C LYS A 172 -0.86 10.78 -11.88
N ASP A 173 -2.13 10.91 -12.28
CA ASP A 173 -3.17 11.50 -11.43
C ASP A 173 -3.94 10.47 -10.60
N ALA A 174 -3.80 9.19 -10.92
CA ALA A 174 -4.47 8.13 -10.17
C ALA A 174 -3.94 8.02 -8.73
N ILE A 175 -4.84 7.94 -7.76
CA ILE A 175 -4.53 7.75 -6.34
C ILE A 175 -4.36 6.25 -6.10
N LEU A 176 -3.21 5.69 -6.47
CA LEU A 176 -2.91 4.26 -6.44
C LEU A 176 -1.68 3.95 -5.57
N ARG A 177 -1.55 4.66 -4.46
CA ARG A 177 -0.49 4.47 -3.46
C ARG A 177 -1.06 4.56 -2.07
N SER A 178 -0.75 3.58 -1.23
CA SER A 178 -1.22 3.48 0.15
C SER A 178 -0.07 3.43 1.15
N LEU A 179 -0.30 4.06 2.29
CA LEU A 179 0.58 4.08 3.46
C LEU A 179 -0.18 3.52 4.66
N ASN A 180 0.31 2.42 5.22
CA ASN A 180 -0.22 1.85 6.46
C ASN A 180 0.37 2.58 7.67
N CYS A 181 -0.42 3.42 8.31
CA CYS A 181 0.01 4.22 9.45
C CYS A 181 0.01 3.46 10.79
N SER A 182 -0.39 2.19 10.81
CA SER A 182 -0.41 1.37 12.04
C SER A 182 0.96 1.23 12.70
N TYR A 183 2.02 1.41 11.93
CA TYR A 183 3.42 1.29 12.39
C TYR A 183 4.09 2.63 12.69
N LEU A 184 3.36 3.74 12.59
CA LEU A 184 3.92 5.07 12.72
C LEU A 184 3.40 5.74 13.98
N GLU A 185 4.30 6.04 14.89
CA GLU A 185 3.95 6.85 16.03
C GLU A 185 3.73 8.31 15.60
N PRO A 186 2.56 8.90 15.93
CA PRO A 186 2.30 10.31 15.69
C PRO A 186 3.43 11.20 16.25
N GLN A 187 3.85 12.22 15.48
CA GLN A 187 4.93 13.14 15.80
C GLN A 187 6.33 12.52 15.86
N SER A 188 6.50 11.23 15.63
CA SER A 188 7.84 10.65 15.49
C SER A 188 8.61 11.32 14.34
N LYS A 189 9.93 11.17 14.35
CA LYS A 189 10.78 11.65 13.24
C LYS A 189 10.33 11.02 11.92
N ASP A 190 9.96 9.77 11.97
CA ASP A 190 9.56 8.95 10.83
C ASP A 190 8.22 9.42 10.25
N PHE A 191 7.24 9.65 11.10
CA PHE A 191 5.97 10.25 10.74
C PHE A 191 6.15 11.63 10.06
N ASN A 192 6.99 12.49 10.61
CA ASN A 192 7.25 13.81 10.03
C ASN A 192 8.00 13.73 8.68
N LEU A 193 8.92 12.78 8.51
CA LEU A 193 9.62 12.56 7.23
C LEU A 193 8.66 12.12 6.11
N LEU A 194 7.70 11.26 6.41
CA LEU A 194 6.71 10.81 5.43
C LEU A 194 5.88 11.97 4.89
N TYR A 195 5.39 12.85 5.74
CA TYR A 195 4.64 14.01 5.29
C TYR A 195 5.48 14.98 4.47
N LYS A 196 6.71 15.22 4.87
CA LYS A 196 7.60 16.17 4.21
C LYS A 196 8.04 15.72 2.82
N TYR A 197 8.30 14.42 2.65
CA TYR A 197 8.94 13.91 1.44
C TYR A 197 8.06 13.01 0.57
N LYS A 198 6.94 12.56 1.07
CA LYS A 198 6.10 11.57 0.40
C LYS A 198 4.74 12.10 -0.07
N GLY A 199 4.43 13.36 0.20
CA GLY A 199 3.20 14.02 -0.30
C GLY A 199 1.92 13.63 0.46
N TYR A 200 2.01 12.93 1.58
CA TYR A 200 0.86 12.68 2.45
C TYR A 200 0.55 13.93 3.28
N GLN A 201 -0.71 14.10 3.66
CA GLN A 201 -1.16 15.25 4.44
C GLN A 201 -1.51 14.85 5.88
N LYS A 202 -1.01 15.60 6.86
CA LYS A 202 -1.32 15.35 8.28
C LYS A 202 -2.82 15.48 8.56
N THR A 203 -3.51 16.35 7.86
CA THR A 203 -4.96 16.54 7.97
C THR A 203 -5.72 15.29 7.52
N GLU A 204 -5.26 14.58 6.48
CA GLU A 204 -5.87 13.33 6.06
C GLU A 204 -5.65 12.21 7.09
N PHE A 205 -4.47 12.13 7.70
CA PHE A 205 -4.24 11.23 8.81
C PHE A 205 -5.16 11.54 9.99
N PHE A 206 -5.31 12.80 10.35
CA PHE A 206 -6.22 13.22 11.41
C PHE A 206 -7.67 12.82 11.12
N LYS A 207 -8.16 13.05 9.89
CA LYS A 207 -9.51 12.64 9.47
C LYS A 207 -9.70 11.11 9.58
N ALA A 208 -8.72 10.34 9.11
CA ALA A 208 -8.75 8.89 9.17
C ALA A 208 -8.75 8.36 10.63
N GLU A 209 -7.95 8.97 11.51
CA GLU A 209 -7.94 8.66 12.94
C GLU A 209 -9.27 8.97 13.64
N MET A 210 -9.90 10.11 13.32
CA MET A 210 -11.24 10.45 13.84
C MET A 210 -12.26 9.36 13.48
N LYS A 211 -12.24 8.92 12.23
CA LYS A 211 -13.16 7.87 11.73
C LYS A 211 -12.89 6.53 12.41
N LEU A 212 -11.64 6.13 12.49
CA LEU A 212 -11.23 4.85 13.08
C LEU A 212 -11.63 4.76 14.57
N ARG A 213 -11.35 5.81 15.33
CA ARG A 213 -11.61 5.86 16.77
C ARG A 213 -13.05 6.21 17.14
N ARG A 214 -13.90 6.56 16.17
CA ARG A 214 -15.27 7.01 16.39
C ARG A 214 -15.36 8.10 17.47
N VAL A 215 -14.50 9.11 17.36
CA VAL A 215 -14.32 10.16 18.36
C VAL A 215 -15.57 11.03 18.52
N ASN A 216 -15.79 11.54 19.74
CA ASN A 216 -16.73 12.64 19.99
C ASN A 216 -16.06 14.01 19.75
N PRO A 217 -16.80 15.16 19.75
CA PRO A 217 -16.23 16.48 19.44
C PRO A 217 -15.07 16.91 20.33
N GLN A 218 -15.11 16.58 21.63
CA GLN A 218 -14.02 16.90 22.55
C GLN A 218 -12.77 16.07 22.22
N GLN A 219 -12.95 14.78 22.01
CA GLN A 219 -11.85 13.86 21.63
C GLN A 219 -11.24 14.27 20.28
N ALA A 220 -12.06 14.72 19.31
CA ALA A 220 -11.57 15.23 18.03
C ALA A 220 -10.68 16.47 18.22
N THR A 221 -11.08 17.38 19.12
CA THR A 221 -10.30 18.56 19.44
C THR A 221 -8.94 18.20 20.06
N ASP A 222 -8.93 17.26 21.00
CA ASP A 222 -7.69 16.83 21.68
C ASP A 222 -6.77 16.04 20.71
N LEU A 223 -7.35 15.18 19.87
CA LEU A 223 -6.64 14.46 18.82
C LEU A 223 -6.02 15.43 17.79
N SER A 224 -6.74 16.48 17.39
CA SER A 224 -6.23 17.51 16.49
C SER A 224 -4.99 18.22 17.08
N LYS A 225 -5.05 18.63 18.33
CA LYS A 225 -3.89 19.23 19.02
C LYS A 225 -2.71 18.26 19.09
N LEU A 226 -2.99 16.99 19.39
CA LEU A 226 -1.96 15.96 19.48
C LEU A 226 -1.25 15.73 18.14
N LEU A 227 -2.01 15.59 17.05
CA LEU A 227 -1.48 15.18 15.74
C LEU A 227 -0.96 16.37 14.93
N LEU A 228 -1.65 17.51 14.97
CA LEU A 228 -1.38 18.67 14.13
C LEU A 228 -0.68 19.81 14.86
N GLY A 229 -0.77 19.85 16.20
CA GLY A 229 -0.27 20.96 17.01
C GLY A 229 -1.24 22.15 17.10
N TYR A 230 -2.40 22.09 16.46
CA TYR A 230 -3.46 23.11 16.49
C TYR A 230 -4.84 22.45 16.34
N VAL A 231 -5.91 23.22 16.52
CA VAL A 231 -7.30 22.72 16.35
C VAL A 231 -7.76 22.91 14.91
N GLU A 232 -7.91 21.82 14.17
CA GLU A 232 -8.39 21.79 12.78
C GLU A 232 -9.94 21.81 12.76
N LYS A 233 -10.51 22.99 12.94
CA LYS A 233 -11.95 23.19 13.08
C LYS A 233 -12.75 22.76 11.84
N ALA A 234 -12.21 22.98 10.64
CA ALA A 234 -12.89 22.66 9.40
C ALA A 234 -13.11 21.15 9.24
N SER A 235 -12.06 20.34 9.44
CA SER A 235 -12.15 18.89 9.37
C SER A 235 -13.03 18.29 10.47
N ILE A 236 -13.02 18.88 11.68
CA ILE A 236 -13.90 18.45 12.77
C ILE A 236 -15.37 18.72 12.41
N ALA A 237 -15.69 19.93 11.94
CA ALA A 237 -17.05 20.30 11.54
C ALA A 237 -17.55 19.43 10.37
N GLU A 238 -16.71 19.19 9.35
CA GLU A 238 -17.03 18.32 8.22
C GLU A 238 -17.38 16.89 8.70
N PHE A 239 -16.57 16.32 9.58
CA PHE A 239 -16.76 14.96 10.10
C PHE A 239 -18.10 14.79 10.81
N PHE A 240 -18.47 15.71 11.71
CA PHE A 240 -19.73 15.61 12.47
C PHE A 240 -20.97 16.00 11.64
N ASN A 241 -20.85 16.88 10.65
CA ASN A 241 -21.95 17.19 9.73
C ASN A 241 -22.29 16.00 8.82
N GLN A 242 -21.28 15.25 8.36
CA GLN A 242 -21.51 14.03 7.57
C GLN A 242 -22.13 12.90 8.40
N ALA A 243 -21.78 12.78 9.68
CA ALA A 243 -22.36 11.79 10.58
C ALA A 243 -23.84 12.08 10.91
N GLY A 244 -24.22 13.35 11.00
CA GLY A 244 -25.60 13.76 11.29
C GLY A 244 -26.57 13.70 10.09
N SER A 245 -26.08 13.42 8.88
CA SER A 245 -26.90 13.28 7.66
C SER A 245 -27.20 11.83 7.28
N GLN A 246 -26.80 10.86 8.11
CA GLN A 246 -27.03 9.42 7.89
C GLN A 246 -28.11 8.82 8.83
N ASP A 247 -28.75 9.64 9.67
CA ASP A 247 -29.93 9.31 10.47
C ASP A 247 -31.19 9.88 9.80
#